data_d537ad1c20b5686ef14f20d0b4e8d5cd
#
_entry.id   d537ad1c20b5686ef14f20d0b4e8d5cd
#
_cell.length_a   1.000
_cell.length_b   1.000
_cell.length_c   1.000
_cell.angle_alpha   90.00
_cell.angle_beta   90.00
_cell.angle_gamma   90.00
#
_symmetry.space_group_name_H-M   'P 1'
#
loop_
_entity.id
_entity.type
_entity.pdbx_description
1 polymer ?
#
loop_
_entity_poly.entity_id
_entity_poly.type
_entity_poly.pdbx_seq_one_letter_code
_entity_poly.pdbx_strand_id
1 'polypeptide(L)'
;MELDKLFENADCEKALIKISDGDHDALRVIYKHMNRQIYAVAYAVLRDFSLSDDVVQETYIKIIEKAFSYRKGTNARAWVLSIARNIAIDYYRKRKFECDTDELTDAGMRFDESTVLSSMEVKKALDSLSDEERQIVTLKVYAGLKHREIAELLGITTEACKKKYQRAADKLRESL
;
A
#
# COMPACT_ATOMS: atom_id res chain seq x y z
N MET A 1 -10.03 17.42 -1.05
CA MET A 1 -9.04 16.40 -0.59
C MET A 1 -9.61 15.43 0.45
N GLU A 2 -10.23 15.86 1.54
CA GLU A 2 -10.82 14.92 2.52
C GLU A 2 -12.16 14.35 2.05
N LEU A 3 -12.98 15.17 1.39
CA LEU A 3 -14.25 14.77 0.78
C LEU A 3 -14.02 13.76 -0.37
N ASP A 4 -13.05 13.96 -1.23
CA ASP A 4 -12.74 13.04 -2.32
C ASP A 4 -12.40 11.64 -1.81
N LYS A 5 -11.60 11.55 -0.75
CA LYS A 5 -11.25 10.29 -0.10
C LYS A 5 -12.46 9.59 0.56
N LEU A 6 -13.43 10.37 1.03
CA LEU A 6 -14.67 9.83 1.57
C LEU A 6 -15.54 9.21 0.47
N PHE A 7 -15.67 9.90 -0.68
CA PHE A 7 -16.35 9.36 -1.85
C PHE A 7 -15.65 8.12 -2.39
N GLU A 8 -14.32 8.15 -2.53
CA GLU A 8 -13.54 6.99 -2.94
C GLU A 8 -13.78 5.78 -2.03
N ASN A 9 -13.84 5.98 -0.70
CA ASN A 9 -14.12 4.90 0.23
C ASN A 9 -15.51 4.32 0.05
N ALA A 10 -16.52 5.18 -0.13
CA ALA A 10 -17.90 4.75 -0.36
C ALA A 10 -18.05 3.98 -1.68
N ASP A 11 -17.36 4.41 -2.73
CA ASP A 11 -17.36 3.71 -4.02
C ASP A 11 -16.65 2.37 -3.94
N CYS A 12 -15.52 2.30 -3.24
CA CYS A 12 -14.82 1.04 -2.98
C CYS A 12 -15.68 0.09 -2.13
N GLU A 13 -16.39 0.57 -1.12
CA GLU A 13 -17.30 -0.24 -0.31
C GLU A 13 -18.42 -0.84 -1.16
N LYS A 14 -19.10 -0.01 -1.97
CA LYS A 14 -20.15 -0.48 -2.89
C LYS A 14 -19.61 -1.52 -3.85
N ALA A 15 -18.39 -1.32 -4.37
CA ALA A 15 -17.75 -2.27 -5.27
C ALA A 15 -17.46 -3.60 -4.58
N LEU A 16 -16.93 -3.60 -3.35
CA LEU A 16 -16.66 -4.82 -2.59
C LEU A 16 -17.94 -5.61 -2.31
N ILE A 17 -19.04 -4.94 -1.99
CA ILE A 17 -20.35 -5.59 -1.81
C ILE A 17 -20.80 -6.25 -3.09
N LYS A 18 -20.75 -5.56 -4.24
CA LYS A 18 -21.10 -6.13 -5.54
C LYS A 18 -20.24 -7.34 -5.92
N ILE A 19 -18.93 -7.25 -5.68
CA ILE A 19 -18.00 -8.37 -5.91
C ILE A 19 -18.39 -9.57 -5.05
N SER A 20 -18.74 -9.33 -3.78
CA SER A 20 -19.23 -10.37 -2.86
C SER A 20 -20.51 -11.04 -3.36
N ASP A 21 -21.37 -10.30 -4.07
CA ASP A 21 -22.61 -10.77 -4.68
C ASP A 21 -22.39 -11.42 -6.07
N GLY A 22 -21.12 -11.52 -6.53
CA GLY A 22 -20.73 -12.18 -7.79
C GLY A 22 -20.57 -11.24 -8.98
N ASP A 23 -20.77 -9.93 -8.83
CA ASP A 23 -20.50 -8.91 -9.87
C ASP A 23 -19.00 -8.55 -9.88
N HIS A 24 -18.21 -9.36 -10.59
CA HIS A 24 -16.75 -9.13 -10.68
C HIS A 24 -16.38 -7.91 -11.54
N ASP A 25 -17.28 -7.38 -12.36
CA ASP A 25 -17.04 -6.15 -13.14
C ASP A 25 -16.87 -4.94 -12.24
N ALA A 26 -17.42 -4.97 -11.02
CA ALA A 26 -17.23 -3.92 -10.01
C ALA A 26 -15.75 -3.76 -9.57
N LEU A 27 -14.87 -4.74 -9.88
CA LEU A 27 -13.43 -4.65 -9.62
C LEU A 27 -12.79 -3.44 -10.33
N ARG A 28 -13.35 -3.00 -11.45
CA ARG A 28 -12.89 -1.81 -12.19
C ARG A 28 -12.92 -0.55 -11.33
N VAL A 29 -13.87 -0.45 -10.41
CA VAL A 29 -13.98 0.68 -9.47
C VAL A 29 -12.80 0.67 -8.50
N ILE A 30 -12.49 -0.50 -7.94
CA ILE A 30 -11.31 -0.67 -7.05
C ILE A 30 -10.03 -0.34 -7.82
N TYR A 31 -9.88 -0.84 -9.05
CA TYR A 31 -8.73 -0.55 -9.90
C TYR A 31 -8.55 0.96 -10.11
N LYS A 32 -9.62 1.65 -10.52
CA LYS A 32 -9.59 3.09 -10.80
C LYS A 32 -9.12 3.92 -9.60
N HIS A 33 -9.61 3.59 -8.40
CA HIS A 33 -9.35 4.37 -7.19
C HIS A 33 -8.11 3.93 -6.42
N MET A 34 -7.72 2.65 -6.52
CA MET A 34 -6.77 2.06 -5.58
C MET A 34 -5.47 1.55 -6.22
N ASN A 35 -5.40 1.44 -7.56
CA ASN A 35 -4.24 0.81 -8.21
C ASN A 35 -2.90 1.43 -7.78
N ARG A 36 -2.83 2.77 -7.78
CA ARG A 36 -1.62 3.50 -7.38
C ARG A 36 -1.27 3.31 -5.91
N GLN A 37 -2.28 3.29 -5.04
CA GLN A 37 -2.08 3.10 -3.59
C GLN A 37 -1.65 1.66 -3.27
N ILE A 38 -2.23 0.67 -3.94
CA ILE A 38 -1.83 -0.74 -3.82
C ILE A 38 -0.36 -0.90 -4.21
N TYR A 39 0.02 -0.35 -5.37
CA TYR A 39 1.40 -0.37 -5.85
C TYR A 39 2.36 0.31 -4.86
N ALA A 40 2.02 1.52 -4.39
CA ALA A 40 2.86 2.26 -3.47
C ALA A 40 3.07 1.52 -2.14
N VAL A 41 2.04 0.84 -1.62
CA VAL A 41 2.13 0.02 -0.40
C VAL A 41 3.01 -1.20 -0.64
N ALA A 42 2.87 -1.88 -1.79
CA ALA A 42 3.72 -3.00 -2.16
C ALA A 42 5.20 -2.57 -2.25
N TYR A 43 5.46 -1.48 -2.96
CA TYR A 43 6.82 -0.94 -3.11
C TYR A 43 7.44 -0.48 -1.78
N ALA A 44 6.65 0.11 -0.88
CA ALA A 44 7.13 0.51 0.46
C ALA A 44 7.64 -0.68 1.29
N VAL A 45 7.15 -1.89 1.02
CA VAL A 45 7.59 -3.14 1.66
C VAL A 45 8.75 -3.79 0.91
N LEU A 46 8.62 -3.94 -0.42
CA LEU A 46 9.50 -4.78 -1.24
C LEU A 46 10.71 -4.04 -1.80
N ARG A 47 10.59 -2.74 -2.06
CA ARG A 47 11.60 -1.91 -2.76
C ARG A 47 12.01 -2.48 -4.13
N ASP A 48 11.10 -3.23 -4.74
CA ASP A 48 11.28 -3.92 -6.00
C ASP A 48 10.07 -3.66 -6.89
N PHE A 49 10.31 -3.18 -8.10
CA PHE A 49 9.26 -2.76 -9.02
C PHE A 49 8.49 -3.94 -9.59
N SER A 50 9.21 -4.97 -10.03
CA SER A 50 8.62 -6.16 -10.64
C SER A 50 7.76 -6.92 -9.65
N LEU A 51 8.28 -7.17 -8.45
CA LEU A 51 7.53 -7.83 -7.38
C LEU A 51 6.33 -6.97 -6.92
N SER A 52 6.43 -5.64 -7.00
CA SER A 52 5.28 -4.77 -6.68
C SER A 52 4.16 -4.90 -7.69
N ASP A 53 4.46 -5.07 -8.98
CA ASP A 53 3.47 -5.35 -10.02
C ASP A 53 2.80 -6.70 -9.79
N ASP A 54 3.56 -7.73 -9.42
CA ASP A 54 3.02 -9.05 -9.08
C ASP A 54 2.07 -8.97 -7.89
N VAL A 55 2.45 -8.23 -6.84
CA VAL A 55 1.59 -7.98 -5.67
C VAL A 55 0.30 -7.26 -6.06
N VAL A 56 0.36 -6.30 -6.97
CA VAL A 56 -0.84 -5.60 -7.47
C VAL A 56 -1.79 -6.60 -8.11
N GLN A 57 -1.30 -7.46 -9.00
CA GLN A 57 -2.13 -8.47 -9.70
C GLN A 57 -2.73 -9.46 -8.69
N GLU A 58 -1.92 -10.01 -7.79
CA GLU A 58 -2.39 -10.96 -6.77
C GLU A 58 -3.40 -10.29 -5.81
N THR A 59 -3.24 -8.99 -5.50
CA THR A 59 -4.20 -8.25 -4.69
C THR A 59 -5.59 -8.26 -5.30
N TYR A 60 -5.74 -8.06 -6.62
CA TYR A 60 -7.04 -8.10 -7.28
C TYR A 60 -7.68 -9.48 -7.24
N ILE A 61 -6.89 -10.53 -7.42
CA ILE A 61 -7.36 -11.91 -7.27
C ILE A 61 -7.87 -12.14 -5.85
N LYS A 62 -7.09 -11.72 -4.85
CA LYS A 62 -7.46 -11.86 -3.42
C LYS A 62 -8.67 -11.03 -3.02
N ILE A 63 -8.89 -9.87 -3.64
CA ILE A 63 -10.11 -9.08 -3.43
C ILE A 63 -11.33 -9.88 -3.87
N ILE A 64 -11.32 -10.49 -5.06
CA ILE A 64 -12.43 -11.33 -5.55
C ILE A 64 -12.67 -12.50 -4.59
N GLU A 65 -11.61 -13.23 -4.23
CA GLU A 65 -11.71 -14.39 -3.35
C GLU A 65 -12.21 -14.07 -1.94
N LYS A 66 -11.94 -12.85 -1.42
CA LYS A 66 -12.17 -12.49 -0.02
C LYS A 66 -13.23 -11.41 0.20
N ALA A 67 -13.86 -10.88 -0.86
CA ALA A 67 -14.85 -9.81 -0.75
C ALA A 67 -16.01 -10.16 0.21
N PHE A 68 -16.40 -11.44 0.29
CA PHE A 68 -17.43 -11.94 1.22
C PHE A 68 -17.05 -11.72 2.70
N SER A 69 -15.77 -11.59 3.01
CA SER A 69 -15.28 -11.37 4.38
C SER A 69 -15.19 -9.89 4.77
N TYR A 70 -15.44 -8.99 3.80
CA TYR A 70 -15.44 -7.56 4.07
C TYR A 70 -16.61 -7.16 4.97
N ARG A 71 -16.32 -6.46 6.07
CA ARG A 71 -17.37 -5.98 6.98
C ARG A 71 -17.87 -4.61 6.52
N LYS A 72 -19.13 -4.56 6.07
CA LYS A 72 -19.81 -3.33 5.66
C LYS A 72 -19.77 -2.27 6.77
N GLY A 73 -19.56 -1.01 6.38
CA GLY A 73 -19.45 0.11 7.30
C GLY A 73 -18.06 0.32 7.89
N THR A 74 -17.06 -0.48 7.46
CA THR A 74 -15.66 -0.25 7.81
C THR A 74 -14.92 0.49 6.68
N ASN A 75 -13.64 0.77 6.86
CA ASN A 75 -12.86 1.43 5.82
C ASN A 75 -12.46 0.43 4.72
N ALA A 76 -13.19 0.48 3.58
CA ALA A 76 -12.96 -0.38 2.41
C ALA A 76 -11.54 -0.23 1.84
N ARG A 77 -11.02 0.99 1.80
CA ARG A 77 -9.66 1.27 1.31
C ARG A 77 -8.60 0.66 2.22
N ALA A 78 -8.76 0.80 3.55
CA ALA A 78 -7.86 0.18 4.51
C ALA A 78 -7.88 -1.34 4.40
N TRP A 79 -9.05 -1.94 4.16
CA TRP A 79 -9.20 -3.38 3.96
C TRP A 79 -8.45 -3.85 2.70
N VAL A 80 -8.61 -3.18 1.57
CA VAL A 80 -7.86 -3.47 0.33
C VAL A 80 -6.36 -3.36 0.55
N LEU A 81 -5.89 -2.28 1.19
CA LEU A 81 -4.46 -2.05 1.45
C LEU A 81 -3.89 -3.07 2.45
N SER A 82 -4.70 -3.60 3.36
CA SER A 82 -4.27 -4.69 4.25
C SER A 82 -3.97 -5.97 3.48
N ILE A 83 -4.77 -6.29 2.46
CA ILE A 83 -4.53 -7.43 1.56
C ILE A 83 -3.20 -7.23 0.82
N ALA A 84 -3.03 -6.08 0.15
CA ALA A 84 -1.82 -5.78 -0.60
C ALA A 84 -0.56 -5.87 0.27
N ARG A 85 -0.60 -5.26 1.46
CA ARG A 85 0.52 -5.30 2.40
C ARG A 85 0.85 -6.72 2.85
N ASN A 86 -0.14 -7.53 3.17
CA ASN A 86 0.08 -8.91 3.60
C ASN A 86 0.75 -9.74 2.50
N ILE A 87 0.28 -9.61 1.25
CA ILE A 87 0.90 -10.25 0.09
C ILE A 87 2.37 -9.78 -0.05
N ALA A 88 2.61 -8.46 0.02
CA ALA A 88 3.95 -7.92 -0.07
C ALA A 88 4.90 -8.45 1.03
N ILE A 89 4.41 -8.60 2.26
CA ILE A 89 5.18 -9.21 3.36
C ILE A 89 5.50 -10.68 3.07
N ASP A 90 4.55 -11.43 2.51
CA ASP A 90 4.77 -12.83 2.17
C ASP A 90 5.83 -12.97 1.07
N TYR A 91 5.81 -12.09 0.04
CA TYR A 91 6.86 -11.99 -0.97
C TYR A 91 8.22 -11.63 -0.36
N TYR A 92 8.26 -10.63 0.52
CA TYR A 92 9.47 -10.24 1.24
C TYR A 92 10.08 -11.39 2.04
N ARG A 93 9.24 -12.15 2.76
CA ARG A 93 9.69 -13.31 3.54
C ARG A 93 10.23 -14.42 2.65
N LYS A 94 9.52 -14.76 1.56
CA LYS A 94 10.00 -15.77 0.58
C LYS A 94 11.36 -15.39 0.02
N ARG A 95 11.50 -14.14 -0.46
CA ARG A 95 12.76 -13.64 -1.00
C ARG A 95 13.90 -13.70 0.02
N LYS A 96 13.64 -13.36 1.27
CA LYS A 96 14.65 -13.41 2.33
C LYS A 96 15.14 -14.85 2.58
N PHE A 97 14.27 -15.85 2.47
CA PHE A 97 14.65 -17.26 2.57
C PHE A 97 15.41 -17.75 1.35
N GLU A 98 15.13 -17.21 0.16
CA GLU A 98 15.80 -17.58 -1.08
C GLU A 98 17.14 -16.84 -1.27
N CYS A 99 17.28 -15.63 -0.73
CA CYS A 99 18.46 -14.75 -0.85
C CYS A 99 19.54 -14.97 0.22
N ASP A 100 19.53 -16.04 0.99
CA ASP A 100 20.77 -16.43 1.70
C ASP A 100 21.91 -16.84 0.72
N THR A 101 21.68 -16.71 -0.60
CA THR A 101 22.62 -17.15 -1.65
C THR A 101 22.95 -16.13 -2.75
N ASP A 102 22.24 -14.98 -2.93
CA ASP A 102 22.58 -14.07 -4.04
C ASP A 102 22.21 -12.59 -3.83
N GLU A 103 23.08 -11.72 -4.35
CA GLU A 103 23.03 -10.26 -4.29
C GLU A 103 21.78 -9.67 -4.95
N LEU A 104 21.23 -8.63 -4.30
CA LEU A 104 20.09 -7.82 -4.76
C LEU A 104 20.43 -7.08 -6.06
N THR A 105 19.99 -7.58 -7.19
CA THR A 105 20.07 -6.88 -8.46
C THR A 105 18.86 -5.94 -8.62
N ASP A 106 19.15 -4.65 -8.69
CA ASP A 106 18.22 -3.56 -9.01
C ASP A 106 17.82 -3.68 -10.51
N ALA A 107 16.77 -4.42 -10.81
CA ALA A 107 16.27 -4.58 -12.17
C ALA A 107 15.39 -3.39 -12.56
N GLY A 108 15.87 -2.68 -13.56
CA GLY A 108 15.45 -1.40 -14.10
C GLY A 108 13.95 -1.09 -14.23
N MET A 109 13.68 0.19 -14.04
CA MET A 109 12.41 0.88 -14.04
C MET A 109 11.61 0.77 -15.36
N ARG A 110 10.31 0.44 -15.24
CA ARG A 110 9.28 0.95 -16.15
C ARG A 110 8.23 1.64 -15.31
N PHE A 111 8.35 2.97 -15.20
CA PHE A 111 7.30 3.81 -14.62
C PHE A 111 6.60 4.59 -15.72
N ASP A 112 5.27 4.62 -15.62
CA ASP A 112 4.47 5.68 -16.22
C ASP A 112 4.86 7.01 -15.54
N GLU A 113 5.31 8.00 -16.31
CA GLU A 113 5.86 9.29 -15.86
C GLU A 113 4.94 10.11 -14.95
N SER A 114 3.73 9.63 -14.67
CA SER A 114 2.71 10.34 -13.88
C SER A 114 2.74 10.03 -12.37
N THR A 115 3.65 9.18 -11.89
CA THR A 115 3.66 8.75 -10.48
C THR A 115 4.66 9.55 -9.67
N VAL A 116 4.22 10.17 -8.57
CA VAL A 116 5.04 10.97 -7.63
C VAL A 116 6.29 10.22 -7.11
N LEU A 117 6.27 8.87 -7.18
CA LEU A 117 7.41 8.00 -6.84
C LEU A 117 8.49 7.95 -7.94
N SER A 118 8.26 8.58 -9.11
CA SER A 118 9.21 8.53 -10.24
C SER A 118 10.39 9.50 -10.09
N SER A 119 10.34 10.48 -9.18
CA SER A 119 11.47 11.34 -8.96
C SER A 119 12.57 10.63 -8.15
N MET A 120 13.80 10.69 -8.64
CA MET A 120 14.97 10.10 -7.97
C MET A 120 15.17 10.69 -6.55
N GLU A 121 14.75 11.91 -6.32
CA GLU A 121 14.80 12.61 -5.03
C GLU A 121 13.82 11.99 -4.01
N VAL A 122 12.57 11.72 -4.42
CA VAL A 122 11.58 11.05 -3.57
C VAL A 122 12.03 9.62 -3.24
N LYS A 123 12.60 8.89 -4.19
CA LYS A 123 13.16 7.56 -3.95
C LYS A 123 14.27 7.63 -2.89
N LYS A 124 15.25 8.51 -3.06
CA LYS A 124 16.36 8.71 -2.10
C LYS A 124 15.85 9.10 -0.71
N ALA A 125 14.87 10.01 -0.64
CA ALA A 125 14.28 10.43 0.62
C ALA A 125 13.59 9.25 1.33
N LEU A 126 12.81 8.44 0.62
CA LEU A 126 12.18 7.24 1.17
C LEU A 126 13.20 6.17 1.57
N ASP A 127 14.35 6.10 0.90
CA ASP A 127 15.42 5.15 1.21
C ASP A 127 16.15 5.49 2.53
N SER A 128 16.09 6.74 2.98
CA SER A 128 16.63 7.16 4.29
C SER A 128 15.78 6.68 5.48
N LEU A 129 14.54 6.26 5.21
CA LEU A 129 13.61 5.80 6.23
C LEU A 129 13.79 4.32 6.53
N SER A 130 13.56 3.93 7.80
CA SER A 130 13.40 2.51 8.12
C SER A 130 12.17 1.92 7.41
N ASP A 131 12.11 0.60 7.26
CA ASP A 131 11.00 -0.10 6.59
C ASP A 131 9.64 0.25 7.20
N GLU A 132 9.58 0.37 8.52
CA GLU A 132 8.35 0.72 9.23
C GLU A 132 7.98 2.20 9.03
N GLU A 133 8.95 3.12 9.12
CA GLU A 133 8.74 4.54 8.86
C GLU A 133 8.26 4.78 7.44
N ARG A 134 8.85 4.11 6.46
CA ARG A 134 8.47 4.19 5.04
C ARG A 134 7.03 3.73 4.83
N GLN A 135 6.64 2.59 5.40
CA GLN A 135 5.26 2.10 5.32
C GLN A 135 4.28 3.10 5.96
N ILE A 136 4.60 3.66 7.13
CA ILE A 136 3.75 4.65 7.81
C ILE A 136 3.57 5.90 6.95
N VAL A 137 4.65 6.44 6.39
CA VAL A 137 4.60 7.63 5.51
C VAL A 137 3.76 7.34 4.27
N THR A 138 4.00 6.21 3.60
CA THR A 138 3.25 5.82 2.41
C THR A 138 1.75 5.68 2.69
N LEU A 139 1.39 5.00 3.76
CA LEU A 139 -0.01 4.82 4.18
C LEU A 139 -0.65 6.15 4.60
N LYS A 140 0.09 7.05 5.23
CA LYS A 140 -0.42 8.36 5.69
C LYS A 140 -0.56 9.36 4.56
N VAL A 141 0.53 9.57 3.81
CA VAL A 141 0.62 10.65 2.82
C VAL A 141 -0.03 10.22 1.50
N TYR A 142 0.35 9.06 1.01
CA TYR A 142 -0.09 8.58 -0.31
C TYR A 142 -1.46 7.90 -0.27
N ALA A 143 -1.66 6.94 0.63
CA ALA A 143 -2.94 6.27 0.78
C ALA A 143 -3.96 7.08 1.60
N GLY A 144 -3.53 8.06 2.39
CA GLY A 144 -4.38 8.98 3.13
C GLY A 144 -5.12 8.36 4.32
N LEU A 145 -4.58 7.29 4.89
CA LEU A 145 -5.16 6.64 6.06
C LEU A 145 -4.96 7.48 7.33
N LYS A 146 -5.85 7.32 8.31
CA LYS A 146 -5.70 7.92 9.64
C LYS A 146 -4.67 7.12 10.45
N HIS A 147 -3.97 7.77 11.39
CA HIS A 147 -2.97 7.08 12.23
C HIS A 147 -3.55 5.85 12.97
N ARG A 148 -4.82 5.88 13.36
CA ARG A 148 -5.48 4.73 13.99
C ARG A 148 -5.58 3.54 13.02
N GLU A 149 -5.95 3.79 11.77
CA GLU A 149 -6.09 2.76 10.74
C GLU A 149 -4.72 2.17 10.36
N ILE A 150 -3.69 3.03 10.27
CA ILE A 150 -2.31 2.60 10.04
C ILE A 150 -1.80 1.77 11.22
N ALA A 151 -2.06 2.20 12.44
CA ALA A 151 -1.65 1.49 13.65
C ALA A 151 -2.27 0.10 13.72
N GLU A 152 -3.57 -0.02 13.44
CA GLU A 152 -4.29 -1.29 13.36
C GLU A 152 -3.67 -2.21 12.28
N LEU A 153 -3.42 -1.67 11.09
CA LEU A 153 -2.83 -2.39 9.96
C LEU A 153 -1.40 -2.88 10.24
N LEU A 154 -0.61 -2.11 11.00
CA LEU A 154 0.77 -2.44 11.34
C LEU A 154 0.90 -3.22 12.65
N GLY A 155 -0.17 -3.40 13.43
CA GLY A 155 -0.14 -4.07 14.72
C GLY A 155 0.59 -3.30 15.81
N ILE A 156 0.56 -1.95 15.76
CA ILE A 156 1.20 -1.05 16.73
C ILE A 156 0.18 -0.14 17.41
N THR A 157 0.56 0.59 18.45
CA THR A 157 -0.32 1.56 19.06
C THR A 157 -0.44 2.84 18.22
N THR A 158 -1.56 3.56 18.31
CA THR A 158 -1.76 4.83 17.60
C THR A 158 -0.70 5.87 17.99
N GLU A 159 -0.28 5.90 19.26
CA GLU A 159 0.77 6.78 19.75
C GLU A 159 2.14 6.43 19.17
N ALA A 160 2.47 5.14 19.07
CA ALA A 160 3.69 4.69 18.41
C ALA A 160 3.69 5.08 16.93
N CYS A 161 2.57 4.90 16.24
CA CYS A 161 2.39 5.30 14.85
C CYS A 161 2.63 6.82 14.66
N LYS A 162 2.02 7.68 15.50
CA LYS A 162 2.23 9.13 15.45
C LYS A 162 3.68 9.52 15.67
N LYS A 163 4.34 8.95 16.69
CA LYS A 163 5.75 9.22 16.99
C LYS A 163 6.67 8.82 15.83
N LYS A 164 6.45 7.64 15.24
CA LYS A 164 7.23 7.16 14.09
C LYS A 164 6.99 8.02 12.85
N TYR A 165 5.74 8.40 12.59
CA TYR A 165 5.41 9.33 11.51
C TYR A 165 6.13 10.68 11.67
N GLN A 166 6.13 11.26 12.88
CA GLN A 166 6.80 12.52 13.15
C GLN A 166 8.32 12.42 12.89
N ARG A 167 8.97 11.36 13.40
CA ARG A 167 10.40 11.12 13.13
C ARG A 167 10.71 10.97 11.65
N ALA A 168 9.87 10.23 10.94
CA ALA A 168 10.01 10.07 9.50
C ALA A 168 9.84 11.39 8.74
N ALA A 169 8.87 12.22 9.14
CA ALA A 169 8.65 13.54 8.55
C ALA A 169 9.83 14.49 8.80
N ASP A 170 10.45 14.43 9.98
CA ASP A 170 11.63 15.22 10.31
C ASP A 170 12.84 14.81 9.46
N LYS A 171 13.11 13.50 9.32
CA LYS A 171 14.14 12.96 8.42
C LYS A 171 13.94 13.38 6.96
N LEU A 172 12.70 13.34 6.48
CA LEU A 172 12.39 13.75 5.11
C LEU A 172 12.63 15.24 4.87
N ARG A 173 12.35 16.11 5.88
CA ARG A 173 12.67 17.55 5.79
C ARG A 173 14.15 17.83 5.75
N GLU A 174 14.97 17.02 6.43
CA GLU A 174 16.42 17.15 6.42
C GLU A 174 17.06 16.65 5.11
N SER A 175 16.36 15.79 4.37
CA SER A 175 16.86 15.18 3.13
C SER A 175 16.39 15.86 1.85
N LEU A 176 15.42 16.78 1.92
CA LEU A 176 14.88 17.59 0.81
C LEU A 176 15.36 19.02 0.89
#